data_5230b19b60bb51a6a5160e4cfa0202a2
#
_entry.id   5230b19b60bb51a6a5160e4cfa0202a2
#
_cell.length_a   1.000
_cell.length_b   1.000
_cell.length_c   1.000
_cell.angle_alpha   90.00
_cell.angle_beta   90.00
_cell.angle_gamma   90.00
#
_symmetry.space_group_name_H-M   'P 1'
#
loop_
_entity.id
_entity.type
_entity.pdbx_description
1 polymer ?
#
loop_
_entity_poly.entity_id
_entity_poly.type
_entity_poly.pdbx_seq_one_letter_code
_entity_poly.pdbx_strand_id
1 'polypeptide(L)'
;MVMNEPGSAAATEPQMVVVTPTYSLDFELFSDLHQSVLKCFPAEVRHVAVVPEADLALFRQFEGSRCQVMGVRDVLPKSLFALPLIRLRSGGTPQALWLNMRRPLPPLRGWIIQQLVKLAVASQMPERVVVTADSDLVFFRPVTVADFAPDGKTRLYRLDEGVSDELPRHMKWHAVARSLLGLPPAPPPPLPDYVSALIPWDRDVVKRMLQRIEEVNGRRWLDVVGKELHFSECILYGVYADQFEHAEHVTLTGESLLYPYWDTDPLTTEQATAWLSSAGPRDVAYMISAKSHTPMAVRRAAHASVFAT
;
A
#
# COMPACT_ATOMS: atom_id res chain seq x y z
N MET A 1 -35.66 19.71 -39.92
CA MET A 1 -34.31 19.20 -40.06
C MET A 1 -33.64 19.47 -38.71
N VAL A 2 -33.73 18.52 -37.78
CA VAL A 2 -33.17 18.64 -36.41
C VAL A 2 -31.75 18.11 -36.49
N MET A 3 -30.78 18.96 -36.31
CA MET A 3 -29.37 18.55 -36.20
C MET A 3 -29.18 17.88 -34.81
N ASN A 4 -28.89 16.61 -34.83
CA ASN A 4 -28.38 15.90 -33.65
C ASN A 4 -26.96 16.41 -33.34
N GLU A 5 -26.77 17.05 -32.22
CA GLU A 5 -25.45 17.30 -31.67
C GLU A 5 -24.80 15.96 -31.28
N PRO A 6 -23.51 15.73 -31.58
CA PRO A 6 -22.83 14.55 -31.13
C PRO A 6 -22.70 14.63 -29.60
N GLY A 7 -23.30 13.65 -28.92
CA GLY A 7 -23.17 13.50 -27.46
C GLY A 7 -21.70 13.50 -27.06
N SER A 8 -21.37 14.39 -26.14
CA SER A 8 -20.08 14.41 -25.44
C SER A 8 -19.84 13.02 -24.85
N ALA A 9 -18.85 12.30 -25.39
CA ALA A 9 -18.37 11.08 -24.77
C ALA A 9 -17.88 11.48 -23.39
N ALA A 10 -18.59 11.06 -22.34
CA ALA A 10 -18.13 11.17 -20.97
C ALA A 10 -16.75 10.50 -20.93
N ALA A 11 -15.71 11.27 -20.64
CA ALA A 11 -14.39 10.72 -20.42
C ALA A 11 -14.52 9.67 -19.32
N THR A 12 -14.34 8.40 -19.68
CA THR A 12 -14.32 7.31 -18.72
C THR A 12 -13.25 7.63 -17.68
N GLU A 13 -13.62 7.75 -16.41
CA GLU A 13 -12.67 7.97 -15.34
C GLU A 13 -11.55 6.90 -15.43
N PRO A 14 -10.28 7.29 -15.20
CA PRO A 14 -9.18 6.33 -15.16
C PRO A 14 -9.52 5.23 -14.18
N GLN A 15 -9.37 3.97 -14.58
CA GLN A 15 -9.85 2.86 -13.77
C GLN A 15 -8.90 2.47 -12.65
N MET A 16 -7.57 2.55 -12.90
CA MET A 16 -6.57 2.03 -11.97
C MET A 16 -5.29 2.88 -11.93
N VAL A 17 -4.70 2.98 -10.74
CA VAL A 17 -3.41 3.60 -10.47
C VAL A 17 -2.60 2.73 -9.51
N VAL A 18 -1.27 2.67 -9.68
CA VAL A 18 -0.36 2.09 -8.70
C VAL A 18 0.19 3.21 -7.82
N VAL A 19 0.21 3.01 -6.49
CA VAL A 19 0.71 4.00 -5.52
C VAL A 19 1.78 3.36 -4.64
N THR A 20 2.94 4.00 -4.57
CA THR A 20 4.07 3.53 -3.76
C THR A 20 4.62 4.67 -2.91
N PRO A 21 4.38 4.68 -1.59
CA PRO A 21 5.19 5.49 -0.68
C PRO A 21 6.60 4.92 -0.61
N THR A 22 7.61 5.75 -0.85
CA THR A 22 9.01 5.33 -0.89
C THR A 22 9.95 6.42 -0.36
N TYR A 23 11.25 6.17 -0.29
CA TYR A 23 12.26 7.11 0.18
C TYR A 23 13.65 6.73 -0.34
N SER A 24 14.64 7.58 -0.12
CA SER A 24 15.98 7.45 -0.74
C SER A 24 16.68 6.13 -0.46
N LEU A 25 16.48 5.49 0.71
CA LEU A 25 17.12 4.20 0.99
C LEU A 25 16.52 3.04 0.17
N ASP A 26 15.29 3.17 -0.30
CA ASP A 26 14.62 2.18 -1.14
C ASP A 26 14.70 2.53 -2.63
N PHE A 27 15.58 3.47 -3.02
CA PHE A 27 15.65 3.98 -4.38
C PHE A 27 15.84 2.89 -5.44
N GLU A 28 16.75 1.94 -5.23
CA GLU A 28 16.99 0.84 -6.17
C GLU A 28 15.81 -0.15 -6.21
N LEU A 29 15.20 -0.45 -5.06
CA LEU A 29 13.99 -1.27 -4.95
C LEU A 29 12.85 -0.64 -5.72
N PHE A 30 12.60 0.66 -5.48
CA PHE A 30 11.59 1.42 -6.21
C PHE A 30 11.86 1.46 -7.72
N SER A 31 13.12 1.59 -8.13
CA SER A 31 13.49 1.59 -9.55
C SER A 31 13.07 0.27 -10.22
N ASP A 32 13.36 -0.87 -9.59
CA ASP A 32 12.98 -2.18 -10.12
C ASP A 32 11.45 -2.38 -10.12
N LEU A 33 10.76 -1.96 -9.05
CA LEU A 33 9.30 -1.93 -9.01
C LEU A 33 8.74 -1.07 -10.15
N HIS A 34 9.22 0.17 -10.31
CA HIS A 34 8.72 1.09 -11.34
C HIS A 34 8.88 0.51 -12.75
N GLN A 35 10.06 -0.05 -13.07
CA GLN A 35 10.29 -0.69 -14.35
C GLN A 35 9.34 -1.87 -14.57
N SER A 36 9.07 -2.66 -13.55
CA SER A 36 8.12 -3.77 -13.61
C SER A 36 6.68 -3.29 -13.83
N VAL A 37 6.27 -2.17 -13.21
CA VAL A 37 4.97 -1.55 -13.46
C VAL A 37 4.86 -1.10 -14.92
N LEU A 38 5.89 -0.45 -15.47
CA LEU A 38 5.90 -0.05 -16.88
C LEU A 38 5.79 -1.24 -17.84
N LYS A 39 6.38 -2.38 -17.50
CA LYS A 39 6.40 -3.60 -18.31
C LYS A 39 5.09 -4.39 -18.19
N CYS A 40 4.54 -4.52 -16.99
CA CYS A 40 3.46 -5.48 -16.70
C CYS A 40 2.06 -4.86 -16.71
N PHE A 41 1.92 -3.55 -16.51
CA PHE A 41 0.62 -2.88 -16.49
C PHE A 41 0.28 -2.26 -17.85
N PRO A 42 -1.02 -2.16 -18.18
CA PRO A 42 -1.49 -1.41 -19.36
C PRO A 42 -0.94 0.01 -19.41
N ALA A 43 -0.79 0.55 -20.62
CA ALA A 43 -0.11 1.83 -20.85
C ALA A 43 -0.84 3.03 -20.20
N GLU A 44 -2.13 2.94 -19.99
CA GLU A 44 -2.96 3.94 -19.31
C GLU A 44 -2.80 3.96 -17.79
N VAL A 45 -2.23 2.92 -17.20
CA VAL A 45 -2.01 2.84 -15.75
C VAL A 45 -0.79 3.66 -15.36
N ARG A 46 -0.99 4.61 -14.45
CA ARG A 46 0.06 5.46 -13.90
C ARG A 46 0.65 4.84 -12.64
N HIS A 47 1.90 5.19 -12.35
CA HIS A 47 2.56 4.91 -11.08
C HIS A 47 2.75 6.22 -10.32
N VAL A 48 2.22 6.33 -9.11
CA VAL A 48 2.38 7.49 -8.24
C VAL A 48 3.36 7.15 -7.14
N ALA A 49 4.53 7.77 -7.16
CA ALA A 49 5.52 7.69 -6.09
C ALA A 49 5.29 8.83 -5.09
N VAL A 50 5.19 8.52 -3.80
CA VAL A 50 5.08 9.54 -2.75
C VAL A 50 6.32 9.48 -1.88
N VAL A 51 7.08 10.58 -1.87
CA VAL A 51 8.40 10.63 -1.23
C VAL A 51 8.50 11.78 -0.23
N PRO A 52 9.37 11.69 0.78
CA PRO A 52 9.73 12.85 1.60
C PRO A 52 10.25 14.00 0.73
N GLU A 53 9.99 15.24 1.12
CA GLU A 53 10.41 16.44 0.38
C GLU A 53 11.93 16.48 0.08
N ALA A 54 12.73 15.95 1.00
CA ALA A 54 14.19 15.87 0.82
C ALA A 54 14.61 14.94 -0.32
N ASP A 55 13.75 13.99 -0.69
CA ASP A 55 14.04 12.97 -1.70
C ASP A 55 13.43 13.32 -3.08
N LEU A 56 12.61 14.36 -3.17
CA LEU A 56 11.95 14.76 -4.42
C LEU A 56 12.94 14.93 -5.59
N ALA A 57 14.08 15.59 -5.36
CA ALA A 57 15.07 15.80 -6.42
C ALA A 57 15.63 14.48 -6.97
N LEU A 58 15.84 13.49 -6.09
CA LEU A 58 16.31 12.16 -6.46
C LEU A 58 15.28 11.40 -7.30
N PHE A 59 14.00 11.46 -6.92
CA PHE A 59 12.95 10.68 -7.58
C PHE A 59 12.39 11.34 -8.85
N ARG A 60 12.59 12.64 -9.07
CA ARG A 60 12.14 13.34 -10.27
C ARG A 60 12.59 12.72 -11.60
N GLN A 61 13.68 11.96 -11.61
CA GLN A 61 14.14 11.24 -12.80
C GLN A 61 13.14 10.20 -13.32
N PHE A 62 12.18 9.75 -12.48
CA PHE A 62 11.12 8.82 -12.88
C PHE A 62 9.89 9.55 -13.45
N GLU A 63 9.82 10.89 -13.30
CA GLU A 63 8.66 11.66 -13.71
C GLU A 63 8.46 11.61 -15.23
N GLY A 64 7.21 11.35 -15.65
CA GLY A 64 6.87 11.19 -17.05
C GLY A 64 5.39 10.90 -17.25
N SER A 65 5.00 10.53 -18.46
CA SER A 65 3.60 10.27 -18.80
C SER A 65 2.96 9.15 -17.97
N ARG A 66 3.76 8.21 -17.49
CA ARG A 66 3.31 7.06 -16.68
C ARG A 66 3.81 7.07 -15.24
N CYS A 67 4.52 8.11 -14.82
CA CYS A 67 4.97 8.24 -13.42
C CYS A 67 4.76 9.67 -12.94
N GLN A 68 4.14 9.80 -11.79
CA GLN A 68 4.01 11.06 -11.06
C GLN A 68 4.75 10.96 -9.74
N VAL A 69 5.62 11.92 -9.44
CA VAL A 69 6.33 12.01 -8.16
C VAL A 69 5.71 13.12 -7.30
N MET A 70 5.22 12.76 -6.13
CA MET A 70 4.58 13.66 -5.17
C MET A 70 5.38 13.74 -3.88
N GLY A 71 5.38 14.90 -3.26
CA GLY A 71 5.89 15.05 -1.90
C GLY A 71 4.86 14.60 -0.86
N VAL A 72 5.31 14.15 0.31
CA VAL A 72 4.41 13.84 1.44
C VAL A 72 3.53 15.05 1.78
N ARG A 73 4.02 16.28 1.60
CA ARG A 73 3.26 17.53 1.85
C ARG A 73 2.18 17.82 0.81
N ASP A 74 2.21 17.17 -0.33
CA ASP A 74 1.15 17.29 -1.34
C ASP A 74 -0.09 16.52 -0.93
N VAL A 75 0.08 15.49 -0.09
CA VAL A 75 -0.98 14.55 0.32
C VAL A 75 -1.35 14.65 1.80
N LEU A 76 -0.41 15.03 2.67
CA LEU A 76 -0.65 15.23 4.09
C LEU A 76 -0.59 16.72 4.46
N PRO A 77 -1.39 17.16 5.47
CA PRO A 77 -1.43 18.57 5.83
C PRO A 77 -0.09 19.05 6.40
N LYS A 78 0.22 20.33 6.19
CA LYS A 78 1.46 20.97 6.65
C LYS A 78 1.66 20.94 8.18
N SER A 79 0.60 20.63 8.94
CA SER A 79 0.71 20.42 10.39
C SER A 79 1.49 19.15 10.76
N LEU A 80 1.72 18.27 9.80
CA LEU A 80 2.50 17.03 9.95
C LEU A 80 3.85 17.24 9.26
N PHE A 81 4.94 17.19 10.02
CA PHE A 81 6.28 17.42 9.47
C PHE A 81 7.35 16.56 10.14
N ALA A 82 8.38 16.24 9.37
CA ALA A 82 9.54 15.51 9.86
C ALA A 82 10.43 16.42 10.72
N LEU A 83 10.93 15.88 11.83
CA LEU A 83 11.97 16.54 12.64
C LEU A 83 13.33 16.23 12.03
N PRO A 84 14.04 17.24 11.46
CA PRO A 84 15.26 16.97 10.69
C PRO A 84 16.45 16.52 11.56
N LEU A 85 16.39 16.74 12.87
CA LEU A 85 17.50 16.53 13.79
C LEU A 85 17.41 15.24 14.63
N ILE A 86 16.26 14.57 14.63
CA ILE A 86 16.07 13.39 15.47
C ILE A 86 15.82 12.18 14.58
N ARG A 87 16.88 11.42 14.37
CA ARG A 87 16.80 10.08 13.75
C ARG A 87 16.90 9.05 14.86
N LEU A 88 15.78 8.42 15.20
CA LEU A 88 15.81 7.25 16.07
C LEU A 88 16.33 6.05 15.26
N ARG A 89 17.25 5.32 15.83
CA ARG A 89 17.68 4.03 15.29
C ARG A 89 16.71 2.95 15.80
N SER A 90 15.92 2.38 14.89
CA SER A 90 15.14 1.19 15.15
C SER A 90 15.68 0.08 14.25
N GLY A 91 16.18 -1.00 14.84
CA GLY A 91 16.79 -2.09 14.07
C GLY A 91 18.01 -1.69 13.22
N GLY A 92 18.80 -0.68 13.67
CA GLY A 92 20.00 -0.21 12.97
C GLY A 92 19.75 0.86 11.89
N THR A 93 18.54 1.06 11.44
CA THR A 93 18.21 2.03 10.37
C THR A 93 17.74 3.36 10.97
N PRO A 94 18.30 4.52 10.55
CA PRO A 94 17.83 5.81 11.02
C PRO A 94 16.42 6.11 10.49
N GLN A 95 15.48 6.34 11.40
CA GLN A 95 14.12 6.73 11.04
C GLN A 95 13.85 8.17 11.41
N ALA A 96 13.22 8.93 10.51
CA ALA A 96 12.73 10.26 10.82
C ALA A 96 11.57 10.18 11.81
N LEU A 97 11.62 11.03 12.85
CA LEU A 97 10.47 11.30 13.70
C LEU A 97 9.62 12.40 13.06
N TRP A 98 8.31 12.23 13.16
CA TRP A 98 7.33 13.19 12.65
C TRP A 98 6.49 13.74 13.80
N LEU A 99 6.14 15.01 13.72
CA LEU A 99 5.23 15.68 14.65
C LEU A 99 3.98 16.14 13.91
N ASN A 100 2.83 15.90 14.53
CA ASN A 100 1.59 16.58 14.16
C ASN A 100 1.39 17.78 15.10
N MET A 101 1.53 19.01 14.62
CA MET A 101 1.38 20.22 15.42
C MET A 101 0.02 20.34 16.14
N ARG A 102 -1.00 19.68 15.62
CA ARG A 102 -2.32 19.65 16.28
C ARG A 102 -2.37 18.65 17.43
N ARG A 103 -1.49 17.66 17.41
CA ARG A 103 -1.34 16.61 18.42
C ARG A 103 0.13 16.16 18.47
N PRO A 104 1.00 16.92 19.12
CA PRO A 104 2.45 16.68 19.04
C PRO A 104 2.92 15.41 19.76
N LEU A 105 2.11 14.86 20.64
CA LEU A 105 2.45 13.68 21.41
C LEU A 105 1.41 12.55 21.19
N PRO A 106 1.86 11.30 20.98
CA PRO A 106 3.25 10.88 20.79
C PRO A 106 3.79 11.25 19.40
N PRO A 107 5.12 11.43 19.21
CA PRO A 107 5.72 11.60 17.90
C PRO A 107 5.54 10.33 17.06
N LEU A 108 5.39 10.49 15.74
CA LEU A 108 5.10 9.41 14.81
C LEU A 108 6.38 8.87 14.19
N ARG A 109 6.44 7.56 14.01
CA ARG A 109 7.52 6.89 13.29
C ARG A 109 7.26 6.92 11.79
N GLY A 110 8.32 6.83 10.98
CA GLY A 110 8.22 6.81 9.52
C GLY A 110 7.25 5.74 8.99
N TRP A 111 7.22 4.55 9.60
CA TRP A 111 6.27 3.50 9.26
C TRP A 111 4.79 3.91 9.42
N ILE A 112 4.46 4.68 10.46
CA ILE A 112 3.09 5.21 10.64
C ILE A 112 2.78 6.25 9.56
N ILE A 113 3.74 7.11 9.24
CA ILE A 113 3.57 8.11 8.17
C ILE A 113 3.31 7.43 6.82
N GLN A 114 4.03 6.37 6.50
CA GLN A 114 3.82 5.61 5.27
C GLN A 114 2.37 5.10 5.16
N GLN A 115 1.81 4.58 6.22
CA GLN A 115 0.42 4.13 6.27
C GLN A 115 -0.58 5.29 6.11
N LEU A 116 -0.33 6.44 6.80
CA LEU A 116 -1.16 7.64 6.64
C LEU A 116 -1.10 8.18 5.20
N VAL A 117 0.07 8.14 4.58
CA VAL A 117 0.26 8.52 3.17
C VAL A 117 -0.55 7.62 2.25
N LYS A 118 -0.48 6.29 2.42
CA LYS A 118 -1.28 5.34 1.62
C LYS A 118 -2.78 5.68 1.68
N LEU A 119 -3.32 5.87 2.89
CA LEU A 119 -4.73 6.22 3.08
C LEU A 119 -5.08 7.58 2.46
N ALA A 120 -4.24 8.59 2.67
CA ALA A 120 -4.47 9.94 2.16
C ALA A 120 -4.44 9.96 0.63
N VAL A 121 -3.43 9.37 0.00
CA VAL A 121 -3.30 9.31 -1.46
C VAL A 121 -4.47 8.54 -2.05
N ALA A 122 -4.77 7.34 -1.53
CA ALA A 122 -5.85 6.52 -2.05
C ALA A 122 -7.20 7.27 -2.05
N SER A 123 -7.46 8.07 -1.01
CA SER A 123 -8.70 8.87 -0.95
C SER A 123 -8.75 10.04 -1.93
N GLN A 124 -7.60 10.47 -2.48
CA GLN A 124 -7.46 11.65 -3.34
C GLN A 124 -7.29 11.30 -4.83
N MET A 125 -6.96 10.06 -5.16
CA MET A 125 -6.77 9.64 -6.55
C MET A 125 -8.07 9.78 -7.36
N PRO A 126 -7.98 10.17 -8.64
CA PRO A 126 -9.15 10.17 -9.52
C PRO A 126 -9.55 8.75 -9.91
N GLU A 127 -8.59 7.81 -9.96
CA GLU A 127 -8.85 6.43 -10.29
C GLU A 127 -9.62 5.72 -9.16
N ARG A 128 -10.54 4.84 -9.54
CA ARG A 128 -11.34 4.09 -8.57
C ARG A 128 -10.52 3.00 -7.87
N VAL A 129 -9.73 2.23 -8.65
CA VAL A 129 -8.90 1.15 -8.13
C VAL A 129 -7.50 1.70 -7.83
N VAL A 130 -7.14 1.73 -6.58
CA VAL A 130 -5.83 2.18 -6.10
C VAL A 130 -5.03 0.98 -5.62
N VAL A 131 -4.07 0.55 -6.41
CA VAL A 131 -3.18 -0.57 -6.06
C VAL A 131 -2.02 -0.02 -5.25
N THR A 132 -2.03 -0.24 -3.94
CA THR A 132 -0.87 0.11 -3.09
C THR A 132 0.17 -1.00 -3.19
N ALA A 133 1.40 -0.61 -3.49
CA ALA A 133 2.54 -1.51 -3.64
C ALA A 133 3.72 -0.97 -2.80
N ASP A 134 4.33 -1.82 -1.98
CA ASP A 134 5.56 -1.45 -1.26
C ASP A 134 6.77 -1.45 -2.21
N SER A 135 7.82 -0.70 -1.90
CA SER A 135 8.97 -0.48 -2.80
C SER A 135 9.71 -1.76 -3.18
N ASP A 136 9.65 -2.78 -2.35
CA ASP A 136 10.38 -4.04 -2.47
C ASP A 136 9.65 -5.15 -3.26
N LEU A 137 8.57 -4.75 -3.98
CA LEU A 137 7.87 -5.61 -4.94
C LEU A 137 8.47 -5.53 -6.34
N VAL A 138 8.29 -6.61 -7.10
CA VAL A 138 8.53 -6.65 -8.55
C VAL A 138 7.41 -7.44 -9.22
N PHE A 139 6.74 -6.83 -10.20
CA PHE A 139 5.79 -7.54 -11.05
C PHE A 139 6.53 -8.35 -12.11
N PHE A 140 6.10 -9.57 -12.38
CA PHE A 140 6.76 -10.46 -13.33
C PHE A 140 5.81 -11.08 -14.36
N ARG A 141 4.51 -10.76 -14.26
CA ARG A 141 3.49 -11.16 -15.25
C ARG A 141 2.64 -9.96 -15.65
N PRO A 142 2.16 -9.91 -16.90
CA PRO A 142 1.17 -8.92 -17.31
C PRO A 142 -0.07 -8.97 -16.41
N VAL A 143 -0.60 -7.80 -16.09
CA VAL A 143 -1.79 -7.62 -15.26
C VAL A 143 -2.79 -6.71 -15.96
N THR A 144 -4.05 -6.87 -15.60
CA THR A 144 -5.17 -6.05 -16.06
C THR A 144 -5.94 -5.48 -14.87
N VAL A 145 -6.86 -4.57 -15.11
CA VAL A 145 -7.78 -4.08 -14.07
C VAL A 145 -8.60 -5.23 -13.47
N ALA A 146 -8.98 -6.24 -14.28
CA ALA A 146 -9.78 -7.38 -13.82
C ALA A 146 -9.04 -8.26 -12.79
N ASP A 147 -7.72 -8.29 -12.80
CA ASP A 147 -6.95 -9.02 -11.77
C ASP A 147 -7.12 -8.40 -10.38
N PHE A 148 -7.30 -7.07 -10.31
CA PHE A 148 -7.45 -6.31 -9.07
C PHE A 148 -8.92 -5.94 -8.76
N ALA A 149 -9.76 -5.88 -9.77
CA ALA A 149 -11.17 -5.56 -9.61
C ALA A 149 -12.05 -6.41 -10.57
N PRO A 150 -12.15 -7.73 -10.33
CA PRO A 150 -13.02 -8.59 -11.12
C PRO A 150 -14.47 -8.13 -10.98
N ASP A 151 -15.19 -8.12 -12.11
CA ASP A 151 -16.61 -7.68 -12.18
C ASP A 151 -16.85 -6.28 -11.58
N GLY A 152 -15.83 -5.42 -11.61
CA GLY A 152 -15.89 -4.07 -11.08
C GLY A 152 -15.84 -3.97 -9.55
N LYS A 153 -15.57 -5.06 -8.82
CA LYS A 153 -15.43 -5.09 -7.36
C LYS A 153 -13.97 -5.27 -6.99
N THR A 154 -13.46 -4.40 -6.15
CA THR A 154 -12.06 -4.47 -5.75
C THR A 154 -11.78 -5.73 -4.95
N ARG A 155 -10.76 -6.48 -5.36
CA ARG A 155 -10.32 -7.70 -4.70
C ARG A 155 -9.64 -7.36 -3.38
N LEU A 156 -10.11 -7.95 -2.27
CA LEU A 156 -9.49 -7.79 -0.95
C LEU A 156 -9.00 -9.15 -0.44
N TYR A 157 -7.68 -9.26 -0.24
CA TYR A 157 -7.10 -10.41 0.43
C TYR A 157 -7.62 -10.52 1.86
N ARG A 158 -8.10 -11.70 2.23
CA ARG A 158 -8.61 -12.04 3.56
C ARG A 158 -8.32 -13.50 3.87
N LEU A 159 -7.43 -13.74 4.81
CA LEU A 159 -7.19 -15.07 5.35
C LEU A 159 -8.01 -15.25 6.62
N ASP A 160 -9.05 -16.07 6.58
CA ASP A 160 -10.09 -16.14 7.60
C ASP A 160 -9.58 -16.37 9.04
N GLU A 161 -8.61 -17.23 9.22
CA GLU A 161 -8.02 -17.58 10.50
C GLU A 161 -6.53 -17.18 10.58
N GLY A 162 -6.16 -16.11 9.86
CA GLY A 162 -4.77 -15.70 9.68
C GLY A 162 -4.11 -15.10 10.92
N VAL A 163 -4.89 -14.65 11.90
CA VAL A 163 -4.36 -14.01 13.12
C VAL A 163 -4.67 -14.85 14.35
N SER A 164 -3.65 -15.48 14.89
CA SER A 164 -3.69 -16.24 16.15
C SER A 164 -3.02 -15.47 17.31
N ASP A 165 -3.00 -16.07 18.50
CA ASP A 165 -2.28 -15.54 19.67
C ASP A 165 -0.77 -15.42 19.44
N GLU A 166 -0.22 -16.11 18.45
CA GLU A 166 1.19 -16.01 18.05
C GLU A 166 1.50 -14.70 17.31
N LEU A 167 0.47 -13.96 16.89
CA LEU A 167 0.57 -12.66 16.23
C LEU A 167 0.05 -11.50 17.09
N PRO A 168 0.63 -11.25 18.28
CA PRO A 168 0.10 -10.27 19.23
C PRO A 168 0.08 -8.84 18.67
N ARG A 169 0.90 -8.56 17.68
CA ARG A 169 0.90 -7.26 16.99
C ARG A 169 -0.33 -7.10 16.10
N HIS A 170 -0.73 -8.13 15.36
CA HIS A 170 -1.94 -8.12 14.51
C HIS A 170 -3.20 -8.04 15.39
N MET A 171 -3.21 -8.74 16.53
CA MET A 171 -4.29 -8.62 17.53
C MET A 171 -4.50 -7.16 17.99
N LYS A 172 -3.40 -6.44 18.26
CA LYS A 172 -3.47 -5.00 18.60
C LYS A 172 -4.00 -4.16 17.46
N TRP A 173 -3.62 -4.46 16.22
CA TRP A 173 -4.13 -3.75 15.05
C TRP A 173 -5.63 -3.92 14.87
N HIS A 174 -6.16 -5.14 15.11
CA HIS A 174 -7.60 -5.38 15.11
C HIS A 174 -8.31 -4.56 16.20
N ALA A 175 -7.79 -4.57 17.41
CA ALA A 175 -8.37 -3.80 18.52
C ALA A 175 -8.43 -2.30 18.20
N VAL A 176 -7.34 -1.74 17.64
CA VAL A 176 -7.27 -0.34 17.25
C VAL A 176 -8.21 -0.04 16.08
N ALA A 177 -8.22 -0.87 15.03
CA ALA A 177 -9.12 -0.69 13.89
C ALA A 177 -10.59 -0.66 14.32
N ARG A 178 -11.01 -1.61 15.16
CA ARG A 178 -12.39 -1.66 15.67
C ARG A 178 -12.73 -0.46 16.53
N SER A 179 -11.82 -0.01 17.38
CA SER A 179 -11.99 1.20 18.19
C SER A 179 -12.16 2.45 17.31
N LEU A 180 -11.31 2.61 16.29
CA LEU A 180 -11.38 3.73 15.34
C LEU A 180 -12.72 3.77 14.58
N LEU A 181 -13.26 2.61 14.26
CA LEU A 181 -14.50 2.44 13.50
C LEU A 181 -15.78 2.42 14.39
N GLY A 182 -15.64 2.49 15.71
CA GLY A 182 -16.78 2.42 16.64
C GLY A 182 -17.44 1.04 16.69
N LEU A 183 -16.67 0.00 16.45
CA LEU A 183 -17.11 -1.38 16.53
C LEU A 183 -16.89 -1.95 17.95
N PRO A 184 -17.65 -2.97 18.38
CA PRO A 184 -17.37 -3.72 19.58
C PRO A 184 -15.94 -4.27 19.58
N PRO A 185 -15.37 -4.60 20.75
CA PRO A 185 -14.07 -5.28 20.82
C PRO A 185 -13.99 -6.50 19.90
N ALA A 186 -12.79 -6.82 19.43
CA ALA A 186 -12.60 -8.02 18.61
C ALA A 186 -13.01 -9.28 19.40
N PRO A 187 -13.60 -10.28 18.74
CA PRO A 187 -13.79 -11.60 19.38
C PRO A 187 -12.42 -12.23 19.71
N PRO A 188 -12.39 -13.29 20.52
CA PRO A 188 -11.17 -14.08 20.69
C PRO A 188 -10.62 -14.56 19.34
N PRO A 189 -9.30 -14.75 19.19
CA PRO A 189 -8.71 -15.34 17.99
C PRO A 189 -9.22 -16.78 17.75
N PRO A 190 -9.15 -17.28 16.50
CA PRO A 190 -8.50 -16.65 15.37
C PRO A 190 -9.32 -15.52 14.74
N LEU A 191 -8.59 -14.52 14.17
CA LEU A 191 -9.17 -13.39 13.46
C LEU A 191 -8.71 -13.41 11.98
N PRO A 192 -9.46 -12.77 11.08
CA PRO A 192 -9.02 -12.66 9.69
C PRO A 192 -7.76 -11.77 9.57
N ASP A 193 -6.83 -12.15 8.71
CA ASP A 193 -5.69 -11.31 8.33
C ASP A 193 -5.93 -10.68 6.94
N TYR A 194 -5.58 -9.40 6.81
CA TYR A 194 -5.69 -8.61 5.58
C TYR A 194 -4.33 -8.05 5.14
N VAL A 195 -3.25 -8.44 5.82
CA VAL A 195 -1.91 -7.87 5.58
C VAL A 195 -1.32 -8.40 4.30
N SER A 196 -1.00 -7.49 3.41
CA SER A 196 -0.23 -7.77 2.19
C SER A 196 0.60 -6.53 1.84
N ALA A 197 1.69 -6.70 1.09
CA ALA A 197 2.47 -5.60 0.54
C ALA A 197 1.93 -5.13 -0.83
N LEU A 198 0.99 -5.87 -1.41
CA LEU A 198 0.27 -5.55 -2.64
C LEU A 198 -1.23 -5.59 -2.37
N ILE A 199 -1.86 -4.42 -2.30
CA ILE A 199 -3.27 -4.33 -1.91
C ILE A 199 -4.01 -3.40 -2.86
N PRO A 200 -5.01 -3.90 -3.59
CA PRO A 200 -5.95 -3.04 -4.28
C PRO A 200 -7.00 -2.51 -3.31
N TRP A 201 -7.20 -1.20 -3.31
CA TRP A 201 -8.25 -0.51 -2.58
C TRP A 201 -9.24 0.13 -3.54
N ASP A 202 -10.52 0.12 -3.18
CA ASP A 202 -11.52 0.98 -3.80
C ASP A 202 -11.43 2.37 -3.15
N ARG A 203 -11.14 3.41 -3.94
CA ARG A 203 -11.05 4.80 -3.48
C ARG A 203 -12.25 5.24 -2.66
N ASP A 204 -13.44 4.88 -3.10
CA ASP A 204 -14.67 5.36 -2.45
C ASP A 204 -14.94 4.60 -1.15
N VAL A 205 -14.55 3.34 -1.05
CA VAL A 205 -14.50 2.59 0.22
C VAL A 205 -13.53 3.25 1.20
N VAL A 206 -12.31 3.63 0.74
CA VAL A 206 -11.37 4.38 1.59
C VAL A 206 -12.00 5.68 2.09
N LYS A 207 -12.63 6.46 1.22
CA LYS A 207 -13.30 7.73 1.62
C LYS A 207 -14.36 7.49 2.69
N ARG A 208 -15.25 6.51 2.49
CA ARG A 208 -16.30 6.18 3.47
C ARG A 208 -15.71 5.69 4.80
N MET A 209 -14.66 4.89 4.77
CA MET A 209 -13.93 4.47 5.97
C MET A 209 -13.36 5.67 6.74
N LEU A 210 -12.70 6.59 6.06
CA LEU A 210 -12.13 7.79 6.69
C LEU A 210 -13.22 8.70 7.25
N GLN A 211 -14.33 8.87 6.54
CA GLN A 211 -15.51 9.59 7.02
C GLN A 211 -16.10 8.94 8.27
N ARG A 212 -16.24 7.60 8.27
CA ARG A 212 -16.71 6.85 9.45
C ARG A 212 -15.84 7.11 10.68
N ILE A 213 -14.51 7.12 10.49
CA ILE A 213 -13.59 7.43 11.59
C ILE A 213 -13.85 8.84 12.14
N GLU A 214 -14.10 9.82 11.27
CA GLU A 214 -14.39 11.20 11.69
C GLU A 214 -15.73 11.28 12.45
N GLU A 215 -16.77 10.63 11.95
CA GLU A 215 -18.10 10.58 12.59
C GLU A 215 -18.04 9.95 13.99
N VAL A 216 -17.37 8.82 14.12
CA VAL A 216 -17.25 8.10 15.40
C VAL A 216 -16.44 8.90 16.43
N ASN A 217 -15.38 9.57 15.99
CA ASN A 217 -14.44 10.21 16.91
C ASN A 217 -14.64 11.72 17.06
N GLY A 218 -15.54 12.34 16.27
CA GLY A 218 -15.80 13.78 16.29
C GLY A 218 -14.61 14.64 15.89
N ARG A 219 -13.63 14.09 15.15
CA ARG A 219 -12.38 14.74 14.75
C ARG A 219 -11.95 14.26 13.39
N ARG A 220 -11.08 15.03 12.70
CA ARG A 220 -10.52 14.60 11.42
C ARG A 220 -9.79 13.26 11.58
N TRP A 221 -9.98 12.38 10.62
CA TRP A 221 -9.41 11.05 10.62
C TRP A 221 -7.88 11.05 10.87
N LEU A 222 -7.17 12.00 10.26
CA LEU A 222 -5.73 12.12 10.40
C LEU A 222 -5.28 12.42 11.84
N ASP A 223 -6.06 13.24 12.56
CA ASP A 223 -5.76 13.58 13.96
C ASP A 223 -6.14 12.43 14.91
N VAL A 224 -6.99 11.51 14.45
CA VAL A 224 -7.41 10.31 15.19
C VAL A 224 -6.45 9.18 14.92
N VAL A 225 -6.27 8.78 13.67
CA VAL A 225 -5.39 7.66 13.27
C VAL A 225 -3.91 8.02 13.53
N GLY A 226 -3.52 9.27 13.28
CA GLY A 226 -2.15 9.74 13.46
C GLY A 226 -1.64 9.76 14.92
N LYS A 227 -2.48 9.50 15.91
CA LYS A 227 -2.02 9.31 17.31
C LYS A 227 -1.73 7.84 17.63
N GLU A 228 -2.21 6.91 16.80
CA GLU A 228 -2.09 5.49 17.06
C GLU A 228 -0.67 5.01 16.75
N LEU A 229 -0.01 4.41 17.75
CA LEU A 229 1.33 3.85 17.59
C LEU A 229 1.32 2.43 17.02
N HIS A 230 0.16 1.80 17.07
CA HIS A 230 -0.04 0.39 16.71
C HIS A 230 -1.30 0.24 15.84
N PHE A 231 -1.23 0.67 14.58
CA PHE A 231 -2.29 0.34 13.62
C PHE A 231 -1.68 -0.21 12.33
N SER A 232 -2.51 -0.87 11.53
CA SER A 232 -2.20 -1.27 10.16
C SER A 232 -3.32 -0.75 9.27
N GLU A 233 -2.94 -0.07 8.18
CA GLU A 233 -3.85 0.39 7.16
C GLU A 233 -4.58 -0.78 6.47
N CYS A 234 -3.87 -1.92 6.34
CA CYS A 234 -4.44 -3.16 5.78
C CYS A 234 -5.56 -3.69 6.66
N ILE A 235 -5.29 -3.85 7.97
CA ILE A 235 -6.30 -4.33 8.93
C ILE A 235 -7.43 -3.31 9.09
N LEU A 236 -7.13 -2.01 9.09
CA LEU A 236 -8.15 -0.96 9.20
C LEU A 236 -9.11 -0.99 8.01
N TYR A 237 -8.58 -1.03 6.79
CA TYR A 237 -9.37 -1.13 5.57
C TYR A 237 -10.13 -2.47 5.51
N GLY A 238 -9.45 -3.58 5.83
CA GLY A 238 -10.03 -4.91 5.82
C GLY A 238 -11.20 -5.05 6.78
N VAL A 239 -11.03 -4.61 8.04
CA VAL A 239 -12.11 -4.62 9.05
C VAL A 239 -13.27 -3.73 8.61
N TYR A 240 -13.00 -2.55 8.02
CA TYR A 240 -14.06 -1.69 7.50
C TYR A 240 -14.84 -2.36 6.37
N ALA A 241 -14.13 -2.87 5.37
CA ALA A 241 -14.75 -3.50 4.21
C ALA A 241 -15.58 -4.74 4.61
N ASP A 242 -15.06 -5.57 5.49
CA ASP A 242 -15.72 -6.79 6.00
C ASP A 242 -16.98 -6.48 6.82
N GLN A 243 -17.02 -5.35 7.54
CA GLN A 243 -18.12 -4.99 8.42
C GLN A 243 -19.19 -4.09 7.77
N PHE A 244 -18.84 -3.30 6.75
CA PHE A 244 -19.71 -2.24 6.24
C PHE A 244 -19.97 -2.29 4.72
N GLU A 245 -19.12 -2.95 3.90
CA GLU A 245 -19.22 -2.84 2.44
C GLU A 245 -19.99 -3.99 1.74
N HIS A 246 -20.52 -4.93 2.46
CA HIS A 246 -21.49 -5.97 2.06
C HIS A 246 -21.41 -6.45 0.59
N ALA A 247 -20.21 -6.80 0.10
CA ALA A 247 -19.97 -7.38 -1.23
C ALA A 247 -20.40 -6.52 -2.45
N GLU A 248 -20.81 -5.27 -2.28
CA GLU A 248 -21.14 -4.40 -3.40
C GLU A 248 -19.92 -3.82 -4.10
N HIS A 249 -18.89 -3.47 -3.34
CA HIS A 249 -17.69 -2.80 -3.83
C HIS A 249 -16.42 -3.65 -3.71
N VAL A 250 -16.45 -4.66 -2.85
CA VAL A 250 -15.28 -5.47 -2.49
C VAL A 250 -15.61 -6.96 -2.61
N THR A 251 -14.69 -7.72 -3.18
CA THR A 251 -14.73 -9.19 -3.18
C THR A 251 -13.63 -9.73 -2.27
N LEU A 252 -14.02 -10.42 -1.20
CA LEU A 252 -13.10 -11.06 -0.28
C LEU A 252 -12.52 -12.34 -0.90
N THR A 253 -11.23 -12.58 -0.74
CA THR A 253 -10.57 -13.77 -1.26
C THR A 253 -9.38 -14.18 -0.40
N GLY A 254 -9.24 -15.49 -0.13
CA GLY A 254 -8.06 -16.05 0.53
C GLY A 254 -6.83 -16.18 -0.38
N GLU A 255 -6.97 -15.85 -1.68
CA GLU A 255 -5.89 -15.94 -2.63
C GLU A 255 -5.14 -14.61 -2.74
N SER A 256 -3.83 -14.63 -2.52
CA SER A 256 -2.94 -13.51 -2.79
C SER A 256 -2.57 -13.44 -4.27
N LEU A 257 -2.27 -12.25 -4.77
CA LEU A 257 -1.60 -12.03 -6.07
C LEU A 257 -0.09 -11.83 -5.88
N LEU A 258 0.36 -11.86 -4.63
CA LEU A 258 1.73 -11.62 -4.23
C LEU A 258 2.37 -12.90 -3.68
N TYR A 259 3.57 -13.22 -4.15
CA TYR A 259 4.44 -14.24 -3.58
C TYR A 259 5.48 -13.56 -2.65
N PRO A 260 5.28 -13.56 -1.30
CA PRO A 260 6.11 -12.77 -0.40
C PRO A 260 7.19 -13.59 0.29
N TYR A 261 8.38 -13.00 0.45
CA TYR A 261 9.43 -13.42 1.37
C TYR A 261 9.51 -12.42 2.53
N TRP A 262 8.90 -12.76 3.66
CA TRP A 262 8.81 -11.88 4.83
C TRP A 262 10.00 -12.00 5.80
N ASP A 263 10.82 -13.04 5.63
CA ASP A 263 11.95 -13.30 6.52
C ASP A 263 12.98 -12.18 6.49
N THR A 264 13.74 -12.07 7.58
CA THR A 264 14.77 -11.04 7.75
C THR A 264 16.15 -11.52 7.32
N ASP A 265 16.31 -12.80 7.02
CA ASP A 265 17.59 -13.37 6.60
C ASP A 265 17.87 -13.09 5.12
N PRO A 266 19.08 -12.64 4.76
CA PRO A 266 19.42 -12.38 3.37
C PRO A 266 19.51 -13.69 2.58
N LEU A 267 18.94 -13.68 1.38
CA LEU A 267 19.02 -14.79 0.45
C LEU A 267 20.33 -14.79 -0.33
N THR A 268 20.89 -15.97 -0.62
CA THR A 268 21.88 -16.16 -1.69
C THR A 268 21.18 -16.16 -3.06
N THR A 269 21.94 -16.09 -4.15
CA THR A 269 21.37 -16.16 -5.51
C THR A 269 20.64 -17.47 -5.75
N GLU A 270 21.22 -18.59 -5.31
CA GLU A 270 20.65 -19.93 -5.45
C GLU A 270 19.34 -20.06 -4.65
N GLN A 271 19.34 -19.57 -3.42
CA GLN A 271 18.13 -19.56 -2.56
C GLN A 271 17.03 -18.70 -3.16
N ALA A 272 17.35 -17.47 -3.60
CA ALA A 272 16.39 -16.57 -4.22
C ALA A 272 15.81 -17.14 -5.52
N THR A 273 16.66 -17.78 -6.36
CA THR A 273 16.23 -18.43 -7.61
C THR A 273 15.31 -19.61 -7.33
N ALA A 274 15.68 -20.49 -6.38
CA ALA A 274 14.86 -21.64 -6.00
C ALA A 274 13.50 -21.18 -5.42
N TRP A 275 13.51 -20.14 -4.58
CA TRP A 275 12.30 -19.58 -4.00
C TRP A 275 11.40 -18.95 -5.08
N LEU A 276 11.92 -18.11 -5.97
CA LEU A 276 11.16 -17.49 -7.07
C LEU A 276 10.58 -18.55 -8.05
N SER A 277 11.30 -19.66 -8.27
CA SER A 277 10.81 -20.75 -9.12
C SER A 277 9.59 -21.47 -8.56
N SER A 278 9.27 -21.26 -7.27
CA SER A 278 8.09 -21.80 -6.59
C SER A 278 6.87 -20.88 -6.66
N ALA A 279 6.99 -19.68 -7.29
CA ALA A 279 5.87 -18.77 -7.46
C ALA A 279 4.73 -19.44 -8.24
N GLY A 280 3.52 -19.35 -7.70
CA GLY A 280 2.33 -19.99 -8.22
C GLY A 280 1.81 -19.37 -9.53
N PRO A 281 0.88 -20.02 -10.21
CA PRO A 281 0.34 -19.53 -11.47
C PRO A 281 -0.49 -18.23 -11.33
N ARG A 282 -0.98 -17.93 -10.13
CA ARG A 282 -1.78 -16.73 -9.84
C ARG A 282 -0.95 -15.56 -9.31
N ASP A 283 0.29 -15.80 -8.89
CA ASP A 283 1.16 -14.73 -8.42
C ASP A 283 1.55 -13.84 -9.60
N VAL A 284 1.29 -12.56 -9.50
CA VAL A 284 1.64 -11.55 -10.52
C VAL A 284 2.85 -10.73 -10.12
N ALA A 285 3.15 -10.70 -8.81
CA ALA A 285 4.28 -10.00 -8.22
C ALA A 285 4.93 -10.86 -7.15
N TYR A 286 6.20 -10.62 -6.90
CA TYR A 286 6.87 -11.12 -5.70
C TYR A 286 7.39 -9.96 -4.86
N MET A 287 7.61 -10.23 -3.59
CA MET A 287 8.27 -9.32 -2.67
C MET A 287 9.38 -10.08 -1.93
N ILE A 288 10.60 -9.58 -2.00
CA ILE A 288 11.65 -9.95 -1.04
C ILE A 288 11.77 -8.79 -0.07
N SER A 289 11.43 -8.98 1.20
CA SER A 289 11.40 -7.89 2.18
C SER A 289 12.71 -7.09 2.18
N ALA A 290 12.60 -5.76 2.17
CA ALA A 290 13.76 -4.87 2.34
C ALA A 290 14.52 -5.15 3.65
N LYS A 291 13.81 -5.66 4.66
CA LYS A 291 14.39 -6.02 5.97
C LYS A 291 15.27 -7.27 5.91
N SER A 292 15.18 -8.08 4.87
CA SER A 292 16.08 -9.22 4.67
C SER A 292 17.49 -8.80 4.31
N HIS A 293 17.68 -7.52 3.92
CA HIS A 293 18.97 -7.02 3.44
C HIS A 293 19.57 -7.85 2.28
N THR A 294 18.73 -8.60 1.54
CA THR A 294 19.15 -9.34 0.35
C THR A 294 19.70 -8.35 -0.68
N PRO A 295 20.95 -8.50 -1.14
CA PRO A 295 21.58 -7.56 -2.06
C PRO A 295 20.82 -7.41 -3.39
N MET A 296 20.78 -6.20 -3.96
CA MET A 296 20.12 -5.94 -5.24
C MET A 296 20.64 -6.83 -6.38
N ALA A 297 21.96 -7.09 -6.41
CA ALA A 297 22.55 -8.00 -7.39
C ALA A 297 21.95 -9.42 -7.30
N VAL A 298 21.69 -9.93 -6.10
CA VAL A 298 21.04 -11.23 -5.86
C VAL A 298 19.60 -11.21 -6.35
N ARG A 299 18.82 -10.16 -5.98
CA ARG A 299 17.42 -10.01 -6.41
C ARG A 299 17.29 -9.99 -7.93
N ARG A 300 18.11 -9.18 -8.60
CA ARG A 300 18.12 -9.03 -10.06
C ARG A 300 18.60 -10.29 -10.78
N ALA A 301 19.65 -10.94 -10.27
CA ALA A 301 20.13 -12.22 -10.84
C ALA A 301 19.09 -13.32 -10.74
N ALA A 302 18.42 -13.47 -9.59
CA ALA A 302 17.36 -14.46 -9.41
C ALA A 302 16.15 -14.15 -10.30
N HIS A 303 15.72 -12.87 -10.39
CA HIS A 303 14.64 -12.47 -11.30
C HIS A 303 14.97 -12.81 -12.75
N ALA A 304 16.15 -12.43 -13.24
CA ALA A 304 16.59 -12.73 -14.60
C ALA A 304 16.65 -14.22 -14.88
N SER A 305 17.06 -15.03 -13.91
CA SER A 305 17.17 -16.48 -14.03
C SER A 305 15.82 -17.19 -14.18
N VAL A 306 14.75 -16.66 -13.57
CA VAL A 306 13.43 -17.30 -13.53
C VAL A 306 12.46 -16.70 -14.56
N PHE A 307 12.55 -15.38 -14.82
CA PHE A 307 11.56 -14.63 -15.61
C PHE A 307 12.14 -13.92 -16.84
N ALA A 308 13.43 -14.15 -17.18
CA ALA A 308 14.00 -13.66 -18.42
C ALA A 308 13.47 -14.50 -19.61
N THR A 309 12.41 -13.99 -20.24
CA THR A 309 11.96 -14.37 -21.59
C THR A 309 11.77 -13.13 -22.42
#